data_ad148b19bc9fd1f2d52ca1fd7509ea22
#
_entry.id   ad148b19bc9fd1f2d52ca1fd7509ea22
#
_cell.length_a   1.000
_cell.length_b   1.000
_cell.length_c   1.000
_cell.angle_alpha   90.00
_cell.angle_beta   90.00
_cell.angle_gamma   90.00
#
_symmetry.space_group_name_H-M   'P 1'
#
loop_
_entity.id
_entity.type
_entity.pdbx_description
1 polymer ?
#
loop_
_entity_poly.entity_id
_entity_poly.type
_entity_poly.pdbx_seq_one_letter_code
_entity_poly.pdbx_strand_id
1 'polypeptide(L)'
;MIIGICSYSTQNMGNICNRGKGEEFLDSFAILIPTRNRPKELSILLRSIQKLTHSPKQVVVIASGQGVAHILEEFSKSLEITYLHTEVTGQIAQKRLGVELVSNEVEWCLFLDDDLILEESAIDLALSAARSHKKRDIIGIGLSLPPLSRSLNASKLSKKLLELFKLSSSYPGKVLRSGHATSYLQETSVIETQWLNGASMWKIEYVKNYGIDLPSTPYAACEDLIFSYPLSKQGTLIYVPESKLRFQESQISDFDSLEVLRAASYWRYYFISKNQGLSFRWFVLSQIIRSLYAVRKAKVKRLGLSRELLKLNFKLVRSHFSGVSPNVLLNELNH
;
A
#
# COMPACT_ATOMS: atom_id res chain seq x y z
N MET A 1 -14.96 -18.79 -6.91
CA MET A 1 -14.93 -19.49 -8.21
C MET A 1 -14.12 -18.63 -9.18
N ILE A 2 -13.10 -19.19 -9.81
CA ILE A 2 -12.27 -18.45 -10.79
C ILE A 2 -13.05 -18.44 -12.11
N ILE A 3 -13.49 -17.27 -12.59
CA ILE A 3 -14.41 -17.14 -13.74
C ILE A 3 -13.67 -16.94 -15.09
N GLY A 4 -12.38 -17.05 -15.12
CA GLY A 4 -11.60 -17.04 -16.36
C GLY A 4 -10.31 -16.24 -16.27
N ILE A 5 -9.25 -16.82 -16.76
CA ILE A 5 -7.97 -16.15 -17.01
C ILE A 5 -7.91 -15.86 -18.50
N CYS A 6 -7.78 -14.59 -18.88
CA CYS A 6 -7.57 -14.18 -20.26
C CYS A 6 -6.21 -13.49 -20.36
N SER A 7 -5.33 -14.00 -21.23
CA SER A 7 -4.07 -13.33 -21.56
C SER A 7 -4.20 -12.73 -22.97
N TYR A 8 -3.93 -11.44 -23.08
CA TYR A 8 -3.87 -10.72 -24.34
C TYR A 8 -2.39 -10.56 -24.72
N SER A 9 -1.93 -11.31 -25.75
CA SER A 9 -0.55 -11.27 -26.20
C SER A 9 -0.38 -10.36 -27.42
N THR A 10 0.57 -9.46 -27.36
CA THR A 10 1.03 -8.71 -28.53
C THR A 10 2.13 -9.49 -29.24
N GLN A 11 1.85 -10.03 -30.43
CA GLN A 11 2.93 -10.48 -31.30
C GLN A 11 3.67 -9.25 -31.86
N ASN A 12 4.73 -8.82 -31.22
CA ASN A 12 5.63 -7.81 -31.76
C ASN A 12 6.69 -8.47 -32.64
N MET A 13 6.49 -8.41 -33.97
CA MET A 13 7.59 -8.54 -34.94
C MET A 13 8.29 -7.16 -35.07
N GLY A 14 9.57 -7.15 -34.78
CA GLY A 14 10.51 -6.15 -35.30
C GLY A 14 11.04 -5.12 -34.35
N ASN A 15 12.19 -5.37 -33.88
CA ASN A 15 13.43 -4.62 -33.70
C ASN A 15 14.20 -5.16 -32.49
N ILE A 16 14.90 -6.26 -32.72
CA ILE A 16 15.92 -6.75 -31.81
C ILE A 16 17.15 -5.85 -31.98
N CYS A 17 17.24 -4.82 -31.17
CA CYS A 17 18.51 -4.16 -30.93
C CYS A 17 19.31 -5.06 -29.99
N ASN A 18 20.48 -5.55 -30.45
CA ASN A 18 21.37 -6.46 -29.74
C ASN A 18 21.87 -5.85 -28.42
N ARG A 19 21.10 -5.99 -27.33
CA ARG A 19 21.59 -5.84 -25.96
C ARG A 19 21.99 -7.23 -25.44
N GLY A 20 23.16 -7.34 -24.84
CA GLY A 20 23.69 -8.61 -24.35
C GLY A 20 22.74 -9.29 -23.38
N LYS A 21 22.63 -10.64 -23.47
CA LYS A 21 21.70 -11.49 -22.72
C LYS A 21 21.73 -11.36 -21.17
N GLY A 22 22.64 -10.55 -20.61
CA GLY A 22 22.76 -10.30 -19.17
C GLY A 22 22.15 -8.97 -18.70
N GLU A 23 21.83 -8.02 -19.59
CA GLU A 23 21.28 -6.70 -19.25
C GLU A 23 19.75 -6.62 -19.40
N GLU A 24 19.12 -7.55 -20.10
CA GLU A 24 17.68 -7.51 -20.41
C GLU A 24 16.77 -7.75 -19.18
N PHE A 25 17.29 -8.35 -18.10
CA PHE A 25 16.48 -8.66 -16.91
C PHE A 25 16.59 -7.60 -15.80
N LEU A 26 17.63 -6.78 -15.80
CA LEU A 26 17.98 -5.91 -14.66
C LEU A 26 16.98 -4.79 -14.35
N ASP A 27 15.98 -4.56 -15.19
CA ASP A 27 14.97 -3.51 -14.99
C ASP A 27 13.56 -3.95 -15.39
N SER A 28 13.36 -5.23 -15.66
CA SER A 28 12.05 -5.71 -16.07
C SER A 28 11.06 -5.67 -14.92
N PHE A 29 9.83 -5.18 -15.18
CA PHE A 29 8.83 -5.10 -14.15
C PHE A 29 7.42 -5.46 -14.64
N ALA A 30 6.60 -5.91 -13.69
CA ALA A 30 5.16 -6.05 -13.84
C ALA A 30 4.44 -5.00 -13.02
N ILE A 31 3.22 -4.65 -13.43
CA ILE A 31 2.30 -3.82 -12.65
C ILE A 31 1.12 -4.68 -12.21
N LEU A 32 0.78 -4.65 -10.92
CA LEU A 32 -0.38 -5.34 -10.36
C LEU A 32 -1.42 -4.33 -9.88
N ILE A 33 -2.63 -4.43 -10.43
CA ILE A 33 -3.74 -3.48 -10.23
C ILE A 33 -4.98 -4.24 -9.72
N PRO A 34 -5.33 -4.14 -8.43
CA PRO A 34 -6.64 -4.53 -7.96
C PRO A 34 -7.65 -3.44 -8.32
N THR A 35 -8.85 -3.83 -8.78
CA THR A 35 -9.92 -2.89 -9.09
C THR A 35 -11.29 -3.45 -8.71
N ARG A 36 -12.23 -2.56 -8.35
CA ARG A 36 -13.61 -2.95 -8.06
C ARG A 36 -14.58 -1.86 -8.44
N ASN A 37 -15.45 -2.11 -9.43
CA ASN A 37 -16.50 -1.20 -9.88
C ASN A 37 -15.99 0.20 -10.31
N ARG A 38 -14.73 0.29 -10.82
CA ARG A 38 -14.06 1.54 -11.21
C ARG A 38 -13.50 1.47 -12.64
N PRO A 39 -14.33 1.19 -13.65
CA PRO A 39 -13.87 1.03 -15.03
C PRO A 39 -13.24 2.31 -15.61
N LYS A 40 -13.74 3.49 -15.22
CA LYS A 40 -13.22 4.78 -15.70
C LYS A 40 -11.83 5.07 -15.13
N GLU A 41 -11.67 4.85 -13.83
CA GLU A 41 -10.41 5.05 -13.11
C GLU A 41 -9.34 4.12 -13.67
N LEU A 42 -9.68 2.84 -13.87
CA LEU A 42 -8.78 1.86 -14.49
C LEU A 42 -8.35 2.31 -15.91
N SER A 43 -9.28 2.79 -16.75
CA SER A 43 -8.95 3.27 -18.10
C SER A 43 -7.97 4.45 -18.07
N ILE A 44 -8.14 5.39 -17.13
CA ILE A 44 -7.23 6.55 -16.97
C ILE A 44 -5.84 6.06 -16.52
N LEU A 45 -5.78 5.15 -15.56
CA LEU A 45 -4.50 4.55 -15.12
C LEU A 45 -3.80 3.84 -16.28
N LEU A 46 -4.50 2.97 -17.04
CA LEU A 46 -3.92 2.25 -18.17
C LEU A 46 -3.38 3.20 -19.26
N ARG A 47 -4.07 4.32 -19.54
CA ARG A 47 -3.55 5.37 -20.44
C ARG A 47 -2.26 6.01 -19.93
N SER A 48 -2.10 6.15 -18.63
CA SER A 48 -0.83 6.65 -18.07
C SER A 48 0.28 5.61 -18.16
N ILE A 49 -0.04 4.32 -18.02
CA ILE A 49 0.91 3.21 -18.19
C ILE A 49 1.42 3.14 -19.64
N GLN A 50 0.54 3.35 -20.63
CA GLN A 50 0.96 3.40 -22.05
C GLN A 50 1.97 4.51 -22.38
N LYS A 51 1.98 5.59 -21.57
CA LYS A 51 2.88 6.74 -21.77
C LYS A 51 4.22 6.60 -21.06
N LEU A 52 4.41 5.56 -20.28
CA LEU A 52 5.68 5.34 -19.59
C LEU A 52 6.83 5.21 -20.59
N THR A 53 7.94 5.90 -20.31
CA THR A 53 9.17 5.79 -21.09
C THR A 53 9.78 4.39 -21.00
N HIS A 54 9.58 3.71 -19.87
CA HIS A 54 9.91 2.29 -19.67
C HIS A 54 8.60 1.49 -19.54
N SER A 55 8.30 0.71 -20.56
CA SER A 55 7.07 -0.09 -20.59
C SER A 55 7.17 -1.30 -19.67
N PRO A 56 6.07 -1.66 -18.94
CA PRO A 56 6.03 -2.89 -18.16
C PRO A 56 6.07 -4.11 -19.07
N LYS A 57 6.71 -5.18 -18.60
CA LYS A 57 6.68 -6.50 -19.27
C LYS A 57 5.32 -7.18 -19.15
N GLN A 58 4.57 -6.86 -18.08
CA GLN A 58 3.25 -7.41 -17.80
C GLN A 58 2.41 -6.42 -16.99
N VAL A 59 1.12 -6.34 -17.28
CA VAL A 59 0.12 -5.65 -16.45
C VAL A 59 -0.90 -6.69 -15.97
N VAL A 60 -0.95 -6.93 -14.66
CA VAL A 60 -1.89 -7.88 -14.05
C VAL A 60 -3.07 -7.10 -13.47
N VAL A 61 -4.28 -7.35 -13.95
CA VAL A 61 -5.51 -6.70 -13.49
C VAL A 61 -6.41 -7.72 -12.80
N ILE A 62 -6.69 -7.48 -11.52
CA ILE A 62 -7.62 -8.30 -10.74
C ILE A 62 -8.88 -7.49 -10.46
N ALA A 63 -9.96 -7.83 -11.15
CA ALA A 63 -11.23 -7.13 -11.02
C ALA A 63 -12.26 -7.92 -10.21
N SER A 64 -13.01 -7.22 -9.37
CA SER A 64 -14.20 -7.76 -8.72
C SER A 64 -15.42 -6.86 -8.95
N GLY A 65 -16.62 -7.45 -8.84
CA GLY A 65 -17.86 -6.75 -9.18
C GLY A 65 -18.04 -6.60 -10.69
N GLN A 66 -18.06 -5.38 -11.22
CA GLN A 66 -18.20 -5.15 -12.65
C GLN A 66 -16.98 -5.66 -13.43
N GLY A 67 -17.22 -6.47 -14.48
CA GLY A 67 -16.17 -6.92 -15.39
C GLY A 67 -15.62 -5.77 -16.25
N VAL A 68 -14.30 -5.78 -16.50
CA VAL A 68 -13.59 -4.72 -17.22
C VAL A 68 -12.93 -5.19 -18.51
N ALA A 69 -13.22 -6.42 -18.97
CA ALA A 69 -12.62 -7.02 -20.17
C ALA A 69 -12.71 -6.09 -21.40
N HIS A 70 -13.87 -5.47 -21.62
CA HIS A 70 -14.12 -4.55 -22.73
C HIS A 70 -13.18 -3.32 -22.73
N ILE A 71 -12.74 -2.87 -21.54
CA ILE A 71 -11.78 -1.78 -21.43
C ILE A 71 -10.39 -2.30 -21.77
N LEU A 72 -10.03 -3.48 -21.24
CA LEU A 72 -8.69 -4.04 -21.44
C LEU A 72 -8.39 -4.36 -22.91
N GLU A 73 -9.40 -4.67 -23.71
CA GLU A 73 -9.27 -4.89 -25.16
C GLU A 73 -8.70 -3.65 -25.88
N GLU A 74 -9.04 -2.43 -25.43
CA GLU A 74 -8.50 -1.18 -26.01
C GLU A 74 -6.99 -1.08 -25.85
N PHE A 75 -6.44 -1.66 -24.77
CA PHE A 75 -5.03 -1.56 -24.39
C PHE A 75 -4.20 -2.78 -24.79
N SER A 76 -4.84 -3.89 -25.16
CA SER A 76 -4.17 -5.17 -25.45
C SER A 76 -3.17 -5.13 -26.62
N LYS A 77 -3.29 -4.14 -27.52
CA LYS A 77 -2.33 -3.95 -28.62
C LYS A 77 -0.99 -3.36 -28.18
N SER A 78 -0.94 -2.70 -27.02
CA SER A 78 0.23 -1.97 -26.54
C SER A 78 0.75 -2.43 -25.19
N LEU A 79 -0.07 -3.15 -24.41
CA LEU A 79 0.26 -3.69 -23.11
C LEU A 79 0.02 -5.19 -23.07
N GLU A 80 0.97 -5.94 -22.53
CA GLU A 80 0.78 -7.36 -22.20
C GLU A 80 -0.07 -7.46 -20.94
N ILE A 81 -1.37 -7.79 -21.09
CA ILE A 81 -2.33 -7.76 -20.00
C ILE A 81 -2.74 -9.18 -19.60
N THR A 82 -2.55 -9.51 -18.33
CA THR A 82 -3.13 -10.69 -17.68
C THR A 82 -4.32 -10.25 -16.85
N TYR A 83 -5.49 -10.80 -17.09
CA TYR A 83 -6.74 -10.40 -16.47
C TYR A 83 -7.41 -11.54 -15.71
N LEU A 84 -7.84 -11.28 -14.49
CA LEU A 84 -8.67 -12.17 -13.70
C LEU A 84 -9.89 -11.43 -13.17
N HIS A 85 -11.10 -11.90 -13.53
CA HIS A 85 -12.35 -11.49 -12.88
C HIS A 85 -12.69 -12.48 -11.77
N THR A 86 -12.97 -11.97 -10.57
CA THR A 86 -13.21 -12.78 -9.37
C THR A 86 -14.35 -12.24 -8.53
N GLU A 87 -15.01 -13.11 -7.79
CA GLU A 87 -15.98 -12.72 -6.74
C GLU A 87 -15.29 -12.33 -5.42
N VAL A 88 -13.99 -12.61 -5.31
CA VAL A 88 -13.20 -12.27 -4.12
C VAL A 88 -13.06 -10.76 -4.02
N THR A 89 -13.51 -10.20 -2.90
CA THR A 89 -13.46 -8.77 -2.64
C THR A 89 -12.40 -8.42 -1.60
N GLY A 90 -11.93 -7.18 -1.65
CA GLY A 90 -10.92 -6.66 -0.74
C GLY A 90 -9.53 -6.61 -1.37
N GLN A 91 -8.85 -5.49 -1.16
CA GLN A 91 -7.57 -5.16 -1.80
C GLN A 91 -6.49 -6.20 -1.53
N ILE A 92 -6.35 -6.67 -0.28
CA ILE A 92 -5.36 -7.70 0.09
C ILE A 92 -5.63 -9.00 -0.67
N ALA A 93 -6.89 -9.44 -0.70
CA ALA A 93 -7.25 -10.70 -1.34
C ALA A 93 -7.06 -10.64 -2.86
N GLN A 94 -7.38 -9.50 -3.49
CA GLN A 94 -7.15 -9.29 -4.92
C GLN A 94 -5.65 -9.20 -5.24
N LYS A 95 -4.85 -8.46 -4.46
CA LYS A 95 -3.39 -8.42 -4.63
C LYS A 95 -2.77 -9.81 -4.48
N ARG A 96 -3.22 -10.62 -3.51
CA ARG A 96 -2.76 -12.00 -3.34
C ARG A 96 -3.04 -12.89 -4.56
N LEU A 97 -4.25 -12.82 -5.12
CA LEU A 97 -4.57 -13.52 -6.37
C LEU A 97 -3.71 -13.04 -7.54
N GLY A 98 -3.47 -11.72 -7.60
CA GLY A 98 -2.66 -11.13 -8.67
C GLY A 98 -1.19 -11.54 -8.61
N VAL A 99 -0.62 -11.66 -7.42
CA VAL A 99 0.78 -12.10 -7.24
C VAL A 99 1.04 -13.47 -7.85
N GLU A 100 0.07 -14.39 -7.78
CA GLU A 100 0.17 -15.71 -8.40
C GLU A 100 0.25 -15.65 -9.95
N LEU A 101 -0.25 -14.57 -10.53
CA LEU A 101 -0.28 -14.36 -11.99
C LEU A 101 0.90 -13.52 -12.50
N VAL A 102 1.67 -12.90 -11.59
CA VAL A 102 2.88 -12.16 -11.98
C VAL A 102 3.94 -13.13 -12.49
N SER A 103 4.50 -12.84 -13.66
CA SER A 103 5.57 -13.62 -14.27
C SER A 103 6.83 -13.64 -13.39
N ASN A 104 7.45 -14.82 -13.30
CA ASN A 104 8.76 -14.97 -12.65
C ASN A 104 9.93 -14.39 -13.48
N GLU A 105 9.66 -13.97 -14.71
CA GLU A 105 10.65 -13.40 -15.62
C GLU A 105 10.84 -11.89 -15.43
N VAL A 106 10.14 -11.28 -14.48
CA VAL A 106 10.35 -9.88 -14.11
C VAL A 106 11.19 -9.79 -12.84
N GLU A 107 11.99 -8.74 -12.71
CA GLU A 107 12.77 -8.47 -11.51
C GLU A 107 11.92 -7.75 -10.45
N TRP A 108 11.01 -6.86 -10.89
CA TRP A 108 10.23 -6.01 -10.02
C TRP A 108 8.73 -6.17 -10.24
N CYS A 109 7.95 -6.03 -9.17
CA CYS A 109 6.49 -5.90 -9.21
C CYS A 109 6.07 -4.58 -8.59
N LEU A 110 5.38 -3.74 -9.36
CA LEU A 110 4.78 -2.48 -8.90
C LEU A 110 3.34 -2.73 -8.48
N PHE A 111 3.00 -2.46 -7.22
CA PHE A 111 1.62 -2.36 -6.76
C PHE A 111 1.07 -0.97 -7.05
N LEU A 112 -0.11 -0.91 -7.67
CA LEU A 112 -0.82 0.34 -7.94
C LEU A 112 -2.30 0.21 -7.63
N ASP A 113 -2.88 1.23 -7.00
CA ASP A 113 -4.31 1.37 -6.88
C ASP A 113 -4.89 1.98 -8.17
N ASP A 114 -6.14 1.63 -8.51
CA ASP A 114 -6.79 1.99 -9.78
C ASP A 114 -7.09 3.49 -9.96
N ASP A 115 -7.00 4.27 -8.88
CA ASP A 115 -7.25 5.72 -8.85
C ASP A 115 -5.98 6.59 -8.94
N LEU A 116 -4.87 6.00 -9.38
CA LEU A 116 -3.60 6.68 -9.57
C LEU A 116 -3.33 7.00 -11.04
N ILE A 117 -2.44 7.97 -11.28
CA ILE A 117 -1.89 8.33 -12.59
C ILE A 117 -0.36 8.41 -12.43
N LEU A 118 0.39 7.68 -13.26
CA LEU A 118 1.84 7.75 -13.30
C LEU A 118 2.32 8.92 -14.18
N GLU A 119 3.40 9.58 -13.77
CA GLU A 119 4.18 10.44 -14.66
C GLU A 119 5.06 9.57 -15.58
N GLU A 120 5.32 10.03 -16.81
CA GLU A 120 5.95 9.23 -17.87
C GLU A 120 7.31 8.65 -17.47
N SER A 121 8.13 9.40 -16.72
CA SER A 121 9.46 9.02 -16.26
C SER A 121 9.47 8.39 -14.85
N ALA A 122 8.31 8.19 -14.21
CA ALA A 122 8.25 7.78 -12.80
C ALA A 122 9.03 6.48 -12.53
N ILE A 123 8.90 5.49 -13.40
CA ILE A 123 9.54 4.19 -13.23
C ILE A 123 11.04 4.25 -13.51
N ASP A 124 11.45 4.98 -14.56
CA ASP A 124 12.88 5.16 -14.84
C ASP A 124 13.62 5.83 -13.69
N LEU A 125 13.01 6.85 -13.09
CA LEU A 125 13.57 7.56 -11.94
C LEU A 125 13.65 6.63 -10.71
N ALA A 126 12.64 5.80 -10.47
CA ALA A 126 12.64 4.82 -9.38
C ALA A 126 13.77 3.79 -9.54
N LEU A 127 13.88 3.17 -10.71
CA LEU A 127 14.89 2.15 -11.02
C LEU A 127 16.30 2.75 -11.04
N SER A 128 16.47 3.94 -11.61
CA SER A 128 17.76 4.65 -11.62
C SER A 128 18.22 4.99 -10.21
N ALA A 129 17.32 5.44 -9.33
CA ALA A 129 17.63 5.69 -7.93
C ALA A 129 18.08 4.41 -7.20
N ALA A 130 17.43 3.28 -7.46
CA ALA A 130 17.82 2.00 -6.87
C ALA A 130 19.21 1.54 -7.35
N ARG A 131 19.53 1.68 -8.65
CA ARG A 131 20.84 1.34 -9.20
C ARG A 131 21.97 2.22 -8.66
N SER A 132 21.70 3.51 -8.50
CA SER A 132 22.69 4.49 -8.03
C SER A 132 22.84 4.53 -6.50
N HIS A 133 21.98 3.85 -5.76
CA HIS A 133 22.04 3.85 -4.31
C HIS A 133 23.29 3.16 -3.78
N LYS A 134 23.87 3.70 -2.70
CA LYS A 134 25.11 3.17 -2.10
C LYS A 134 24.98 1.72 -1.62
N LYS A 135 23.83 1.36 -1.08
CA LYS A 135 23.49 -0.02 -0.72
C LYS A 135 22.97 -0.76 -1.95
N ARG A 136 23.43 -1.99 -2.14
CA ARG A 136 23.05 -2.84 -3.29
C ARG A 136 21.91 -3.79 -3.00
N ASP A 137 21.45 -3.85 -1.76
CA ASP A 137 20.38 -4.72 -1.28
C ASP A 137 19.00 -4.04 -1.27
N ILE A 138 18.73 -3.21 -2.29
CA ILE A 138 17.43 -2.57 -2.44
C ILE A 138 16.40 -3.61 -2.83
N ILE A 139 15.39 -3.80 -1.97
CA ILE A 139 14.31 -4.78 -2.17
C ILE A 139 12.95 -4.13 -2.38
N GLY A 140 12.83 -2.83 -2.08
CA GLY A 140 11.59 -2.08 -2.26
C GLY A 140 11.84 -0.61 -2.53
N ILE A 141 11.02 -0.04 -3.42
CA ILE A 141 11.08 1.36 -3.86
C ILE A 141 9.70 1.97 -3.71
N GLY A 142 9.55 2.98 -2.85
CA GLY A 142 8.33 3.77 -2.70
C GLY A 142 8.28 4.91 -3.71
N LEU A 143 7.19 5.01 -4.45
CA LEU A 143 6.94 6.08 -5.38
C LEU A 143 6.27 7.26 -4.64
N SER A 144 6.43 8.46 -5.20
CA SER A 144 5.95 9.71 -4.60
C SER A 144 4.47 9.95 -4.88
N LEU A 145 3.68 9.87 -3.83
CA LEU A 145 2.27 10.28 -3.84
C LEU A 145 2.15 11.73 -3.36
N PRO A 146 1.21 12.52 -3.91
CA PRO A 146 0.91 13.84 -3.39
C PRO A 146 0.57 13.75 -1.90
N PRO A 147 1.10 14.67 -1.07
CA PRO A 147 0.77 14.67 0.35
C PRO A 147 -0.74 14.90 0.51
N LEU A 148 -1.42 13.98 1.16
CA LEU A 148 -2.80 14.20 1.60
C LEU A 148 -2.81 15.46 2.46
N SER A 149 -3.66 16.44 2.17
CA SER A 149 -3.73 17.79 2.75
C SER A 149 -3.97 17.86 4.27
N ARG A 150 -3.79 16.77 4.99
CA ARG A 150 -3.99 16.61 6.43
C ARG A 150 -2.70 16.77 7.25
N SER A 151 -1.84 17.75 6.93
CA SER A 151 -0.79 18.09 7.88
C SER A 151 -1.47 18.67 9.15
N LEU A 152 -1.37 17.94 10.24
CA LEU A 152 -1.70 18.48 11.56
C LEU A 152 -0.75 19.66 11.78
N ASN A 153 -1.26 20.90 11.67
CA ASN A 153 -0.55 22.09 12.13
C ASN A 153 -0.45 22.04 13.66
N ALA A 154 0.34 21.08 14.13
CA ALA A 154 0.59 20.93 15.56
C ALA A 154 1.61 21.98 16.00
N SER A 155 1.33 22.67 17.10
CA SER A 155 2.30 23.58 17.73
C SER A 155 3.59 22.83 18.09
N LYS A 156 4.71 23.54 18.24
CA LYS A 156 6.00 22.95 18.67
C LYS A 156 5.87 22.10 19.94
N LEU A 157 5.06 22.55 20.90
CA LEU A 157 4.80 21.82 22.14
C LEU A 157 4.01 20.52 21.88
N SER A 158 2.99 20.58 21.01
CA SER A 158 2.22 19.40 20.61
C SER A 158 3.10 18.37 19.90
N LYS A 159 4.04 18.80 19.04
CA LYS A 159 4.99 17.91 18.38
C LYS A 159 5.88 17.16 19.37
N LYS A 160 6.47 17.87 20.37
CA LYS A 160 7.29 17.24 21.42
C LYS A 160 6.50 16.22 22.25
N LEU A 161 5.24 16.52 22.59
CA LEU A 161 4.36 15.59 23.29
C LEU A 161 4.07 14.34 22.43
N LEU A 162 3.78 14.51 21.14
CA LEU A 162 3.57 13.39 20.22
C LEU A 162 4.83 12.51 20.09
N GLU A 163 6.02 13.09 20.06
CA GLU A 163 7.28 12.35 20.08
C GLU A 163 7.48 11.55 21.37
N LEU A 164 7.19 12.18 22.52
CA LEU A 164 7.25 11.52 23.84
C LEU A 164 6.33 10.28 23.87
N PHE A 165 5.12 10.39 23.32
CA PHE A 165 4.16 9.30 23.27
C PHE A 165 4.34 8.33 22.09
N LYS A 166 5.45 8.41 21.35
CA LYS A 166 5.76 7.56 20.19
C LYS A 166 4.65 7.59 19.13
N LEU A 167 4.06 8.76 18.91
CA LEU A 167 3.09 9.06 17.85
C LEU A 167 3.70 9.86 16.70
N SER A 168 4.88 10.43 16.91
CA SER A 168 5.65 11.17 15.92
C SER A 168 7.16 10.97 16.15
N SER A 169 7.95 11.31 15.15
CA SER A 169 9.41 11.38 15.19
C SER A 169 9.89 12.42 14.20
N SER A 170 11.06 13.01 14.44
CA SER A 170 11.76 13.86 13.48
C SER A 170 12.37 13.10 12.31
N TYR A 171 12.47 11.76 12.40
CA TYR A 171 12.99 10.91 11.33
C TYR A 171 11.87 10.48 10.39
N PRO A 172 11.92 10.81 9.08
CA PRO A 172 10.93 10.36 8.10
C PRO A 172 11.02 8.85 7.87
N GLY A 173 9.90 8.25 7.49
CA GLY A 173 9.84 6.82 7.14
C GLY A 173 10.10 5.84 8.29
N LYS A 174 10.07 6.28 9.55
CA LYS A 174 10.33 5.44 10.71
C LYS A 174 9.07 4.79 11.26
N VAL A 175 9.16 3.51 11.63
CA VAL A 175 8.12 2.80 12.39
C VAL A 175 8.39 2.94 13.89
N LEU A 176 7.40 3.46 14.61
CA LEU A 176 7.50 3.78 16.03
C LEU A 176 7.07 2.58 16.89
N ARG A 177 7.53 2.51 18.13
CA ARG A 177 7.18 1.42 19.07
C ARG A 177 5.67 1.27 19.31
N SER A 178 4.89 2.31 19.06
CA SER A 178 3.42 2.29 19.09
C SER A 178 2.77 1.64 17.86
N GLY A 179 3.55 1.20 16.87
CA GLY A 179 3.05 0.71 15.59
C GLY A 179 2.60 1.81 14.62
N HIS A 180 2.78 3.09 14.96
CA HIS A 180 2.60 4.19 14.02
C HIS A 180 3.85 4.37 13.18
N ALA A 181 3.70 4.95 11.98
CA ALA A 181 4.80 5.30 11.11
C ALA A 181 4.83 6.80 10.83
N THR A 182 6.03 7.35 10.67
CA THR A 182 6.20 8.75 10.24
C THR A 182 6.11 8.82 8.72
N SER A 183 5.48 9.89 8.22
CA SER A 183 5.43 10.16 6.78
C SER A 183 6.83 10.52 6.26
N TYR A 184 7.07 10.18 5.01
CA TYR A 184 8.25 10.56 4.24
C TYR A 184 7.88 11.28 2.93
N LEU A 185 6.59 11.44 2.64
CA LEU A 185 6.09 12.00 1.38
C LEU A 185 6.43 13.49 1.15
N GLN A 186 7.03 14.16 2.13
CA GLN A 186 7.49 15.55 2.03
C GLN A 186 9.01 15.66 1.81
N GLU A 187 9.71 14.53 1.79
CA GLU A 187 11.14 14.51 1.52
C GLU A 187 11.42 14.85 0.06
N THR A 188 12.51 15.58 -0.17
CA THR A 188 12.92 16.06 -1.51
C THR A 188 14.13 15.35 -2.06
N SER A 189 14.67 14.40 -1.31
CA SER A 189 15.79 13.56 -1.71
C SER A 189 15.47 12.09 -1.47
N VAL A 190 16.17 11.20 -2.16
CA VAL A 190 16.07 9.75 -1.91
C VAL A 190 16.51 9.44 -0.49
N ILE A 191 15.65 8.76 0.26
CA ILE A 191 15.91 8.36 1.64
C ILE A 191 15.64 6.87 1.84
N GLU A 192 16.35 6.28 2.82
CA GLU A 192 16.00 4.97 3.35
C GLU A 192 14.80 5.09 4.29
N THR A 193 13.91 4.10 4.23
CA THR A 193 12.68 4.08 5.04
C THR A 193 12.43 2.69 5.63
N GLN A 194 11.60 2.59 6.64
CA GLN A 194 11.21 1.32 7.26
C GLN A 194 9.85 0.80 6.76
N TRP A 195 9.19 1.55 5.90
CA TRP A 195 7.91 1.17 5.31
C TRP A 195 7.68 1.91 4.00
N LEU A 196 6.87 1.34 3.13
CA LEU A 196 6.46 1.96 1.86
C LEU A 196 4.95 2.09 1.81
N ASN A 197 4.46 3.04 1.01
CA ASN A 197 3.04 3.23 0.70
C ASN A 197 2.54 2.22 -0.33
N GLY A 198 1.23 2.23 -0.64
CA GLY A 198 0.58 1.32 -1.58
C GLY A 198 1.09 1.40 -3.01
N ALA A 199 1.69 2.54 -3.40
CA ALA A 199 2.36 2.72 -4.69
C ALA A 199 3.85 2.40 -4.55
N SER A 200 4.22 1.14 -4.63
CA SER A 200 5.58 0.69 -4.38
C SER A 200 6.01 -0.47 -5.26
N MET A 201 7.26 -0.44 -5.70
CA MET A 201 7.90 -1.52 -6.44
C MET A 201 8.65 -2.44 -5.48
N TRP A 202 8.59 -3.73 -5.73
CA TRP A 202 9.22 -4.76 -4.90
C TRP A 202 9.94 -5.76 -5.78
N LYS A 203 11.08 -6.25 -5.34
CA LYS A 203 11.68 -7.41 -6.00
C LYS A 203 10.72 -8.59 -5.93
N ILE A 204 10.55 -9.29 -7.05
CA ILE A 204 9.50 -10.31 -7.22
C ILE A 204 9.56 -11.43 -6.17
N GLU A 205 10.74 -11.79 -5.72
CA GLU A 205 10.95 -12.82 -4.69
C GLU A 205 10.32 -12.47 -3.34
N TYR A 206 10.17 -11.16 -3.01
CA TYR A 206 9.53 -10.70 -1.78
C TYR A 206 8.01 -10.54 -1.91
N VAL A 207 7.49 -10.50 -3.14
CA VAL A 207 6.05 -10.32 -3.41
C VAL A 207 5.27 -11.61 -3.23
N LYS A 208 5.88 -12.76 -3.52
CA LYS A 208 5.19 -14.07 -3.56
C LYS A 208 4.46 -14.46 -2.28
N ASN A 209 4.89 -13.94 -1.15
CA ASN A 209 4.25 -14.18 0.14
C ASN A 209 3.30 -13.04 0.57
N TYR A 210 2.92 -12.14 -0.36
CA TYR A 210 2.05 -11.02 -0.05
C TYR A 210 0.70 -11.49 0.49
N GLY A 211 0.37 -11.01 1.70
CA GLY A 211 -0.96 -11.17 2.28
C GLY A 211 -1.42 -12.60 2.56
N ILE A 212 -0.57 -13.63 2.43
CA ILE A 212 -0.95 -15.05 2.61
C ILE A 212 -1.61 -15.27 3.97
N ASP A 213 -1.04 -14.70 5.04
CA ASP A 213 -1.53 -14.85 6.40
C ASP A 213 -2.47 -13.73 6.86
N LEU A 214 -2.83 -12.82 5.97
CA LEU A 214 -3.68 -11.68 6.32
C LEU A 214 -5.17 -12.04 6.15
N PRO A 215 -6.01 -11.72 7.15
CA PRO A 215 -7.46 -11.85 7.00
C PRO A 215 -7.99 -10.96 5.88
N SER A 216 -8.98 -11.44 5.13
CA SER A 216 -9.72 -10.58 4.21
C SER A 216 -10.74 -9.77 5.00
N THR A 217 -10.66 -8.45 4.90
CA THR A 217 -11.62 -7.51 5.51
C THR A 217 -12.07 -6.50 4.46
N PRO A 218 -13.28 -5.90 4.60
CA PRO A 218 -13.77 -4.90 3.65
C PRO A 218 -12.86 -3.68 3.55
N TYR A 219 -12.19 -3.33 4.65
CA TYR A 219 -11.24 -2.22 4.73
C TYR A 219 -9.94 -2.68 5.39
N ALA A 220 -8.86 -2.67 4.61
CA ALA A 220 -7.52 -3.04 5.07
C ALA A 220 -6.74 -1.78 5.46
N ALA A 221 -6.73 -1.46 6.75
CA ALA A 221 -5.94 -0.35 7.25
C ALA A 221 -4.50 -0.78 7.55
N CYS A 222 -3.52 0.02 7.14
CA CYS A 222 -2.09 -0.24 7.40
C CYS A 222 -1.53 -1.50 6.71
N GLU A 223 -2.16 -2.00 5.65
CA GLU A 223 -1.66 -3.18 4.93
C GLU A 223 -0.23 -2.97 4.41
N ASP A 224 0.04 -1.77 3.86
CA ASP A 224 1.35 -1.39 3.35
C ASP A 224 2.43 -1.48 4.42
N LEU A 225 2.10 -1.02 5.63
CA LEU A 225 3.00 -1.06 6.78
C LEU A 225 3.22 -2.49 7.26
N ILE A 226 2.16 -3.31 7.28
CA ILE A 226 2.21 -4.71 7.70
C ILE A 226 3.08 -5.52 6.75
N PHE A 227 2.99 -5.25 5.45
CA PHE A 227 3.80 -5.90 4.43
C PHE A 227 5.25 -5.40 4.44
N SER A 228 5.45 -4.09 4.41
CA SER A 228 6.77 -3.51 4.18
C SER A 228 7.70 -3.54 5.40
N TYR A 229 7.18 -3.36 6.63
CA TYR A 229 8.04 -3.26 7.81
C TYR A 229 8.83 -4.54 8.13
N PRO A 230 8.28 -5.76 8.06
CA PRO A 230 9.07 -6.97 8.21
C PRO A 230 10.15 -7.10 7.13
N LEU A 231 9.85 -6.71 5.89
CA LEU A 231 10.78 -6.76 4.77
C LEU A 231 11.92 -5.76 4.93
N SER A 232 11.69 -4.59 5.55
CA SER A 232 12.74 -3.61 5.85
C SER A 232 13.86 -4.13 6.78
N LYS A 233 13.66 -5.30 7.37
CA LYS A 233 14.68 -6.00 8.17
C LYS A 233 15.48 -7.02 7.36
N GLN A 234 15.05 -7.31 6.13
CA GLN A 234 15.67 -8.28 5.23
C GLN A 234 16.49 -7.59 4.14
N GLY A 235 16.16 -6.33 3.80
CA GLY A 235 16.86 -5.52 2.82
C GLY A 235 16.48 -4.06 2.92
N THR A 236 17.04 -3.24 2.06
CA THR A 236 16.87 -1.79 2.10
C THR A 236 15.62 -1.37 1.33
N LEU A 237 14.79 -0.54 1.97
CA LEU A 237 13.68 0.16 1.34
C LEU A 237 14.08 1.62 1.10
N ILE A 238 13.79 2.14 -0.08
CA ILE A 238 14.03 3.54 -0.42
C ILE A 238 12.75 4.23 -0.87
N TYR A 239 12.67 5.53 -0.60
CA TYR A 239 11.64 6.42 -1.17
C TYR A 239 12.30 7.33 -2.19
N VAL A 240 11.65 7.48 -3.36
CA VAL A 240 12.15 8.27 -4.50
C VAL A 240 11.17 9.40 -4.78
N PRO A 241 11.46 10.64 -4.33
CA PRO A 241 10.53 11.77 -4.45
C PRO A 241 10.32 12.23 -5.91
N GLU A 242 11.27 11.97 -6.80
CA GLU A 242 11.16 12.31 -8.22
C GLU A 242 10.25 11.35 -8.99
N SER A 243 10.02 10.14 -8.48
CA SER A 243 9.12 9.12 -9.06
C SER A 243 7.67 9.43 -8.71
N LYS A 244 7.06 10.38 -9.44
CA LYS A 244 5.79 11.01 -9.07
C LYS A 244 4.58 10.29 -9.64
N LEU A 245 3.54 10.23 -8.79
CA LEU A 245 2.18 9.85 -9.15
C LEU A 245 1.21 10.96 -8.75
N ARG A 246 0.01 10.92 -9.31
CA ARG A 246 -1.10 11.81 -8.95
C ARG A 246 -2.34 11.00 -8.66
N PHE A 247 -3.17 11.47 -7.72
CA PHE A 247 -4.52 10.93 -7.56
C PHE A 247 -5.41 11.43 -8.70
N GLN A 248 -6.29 10.57 -9.16
CA GLN A 248 -7.44 11.00 -9.95
C GLN A 248 -8.39 11.77 -9.04
N GLU A 249 -9.26 12.60 -9.63
CA GLU A 249 -10.36 13.26 -8.91
C GLU A 249 -11.38 12.21 -8.47
N SER A 250 -11.11 11.52 -7.35
CA SER A 250 -11.99 10.53 -6.77
C SER A 250 -12.64 11.05 -5.49
N GLN A 251 -13.77 10.46 -5.12
CA GLN A 251 -14.50 10.82 -3.91
C GLN A 251 -13.62 10.62 -2.68
N ILE A 252 -13.49 11.66 -1.87
CA ILE A 252 -12.78 11.63 -0.59
C ILE A 252 -13.57 10.72 0.35
N SER A 253 -13.02 9.57 0.69
CA SER A 253 -13.59 8.68 1.71
C SER A 253 -13.61 9.36 3.08
N ASP A 254 -14.68 9.16 3.88
CA ASP A 254 -14.78 9.67 5.25
C ASP A 254 -13.90 8.83 6.19
N PHE A 255 -12.63 9.22 6.29
CA PHE A 255 -11.65 8.54 7.15
C PHE A 255 -11.88 8.77 8.66
N ASP A 256 -12.80 9.63 9.04
CA ASP A 256 -13.09 9.95 10.44
C ASP A 256 -14.30 9.15 10.97
N SER A 257 -14.88 8.25 10.18
CA SER A 257 -15.99 7.39 10.64
C SER A 257 -15.53 6.43 11.75
N LEU A 258 -16.44 6.06 12.65
CA LEU A 258 -16.15 5.12 13.74
C LEU A 258 -15.68 3.75 13.20
N GLU A 259 -16.22 3.32 12.06
CA GLU A 259 -15.87 2.07 11.39
C GLU A 259 -14.42 2.08 10.93
N VAL A 260 -13.98 3.16 10.28
CA VAL A 260 -12.60 3.33 9.85
C VAL A 260 -11.65 3.41 11.05
N LEU A 261 -12.03 4.10 12.13
CA LEU A 261 -11.24 4.15 13.35
C LEU A 261 -11.12 2.79 14.03
N ARG A 262 -12.20 1.99 14.03
CA ARG A 262 -12.22 0.62 14.55
C ARG A 262 -11.32 -0.29 13.71
N ALA A 263 -11.49 -0.29 12.40
CA ALA A 263 -10.66 -1.07 11.48
C ALA A 263 -9.17 -0.72 11.64
N ALA A 264 -8.82 0.58 11.62
CA ALA A 264 -7.44 1.02 11.82
C ALA A 264 -6.86 0.60 13.17
N SER A 265 -7.67 0.51 14.23
CA SER A 265 -7.23 0.07 15.55
C SER A 265 -6.98 -1.43 15.60
N TYR A 266 -7.86 -2.25 15.01
CA TYR A 266 -7.71 -3.71 14.96
C TYR A 266 -6.53 -4.11 14.09
N TRP A 267 -6.37 -3.53 12.90
CA TRP A 267 -5.24 -3.76 12.03
C TRP A 267 -3.90 -3.36 12.67
N ARG A 268 -3.88 -2.25 13.41
CA ARG A 268 -2.67 -1.83 14.13
C ARG A 268 -2.36 -2.74 15.31
N TYR A 269 -3.37 -3.25 16.01
CA TYR A 269 -3.18 -4.27 17.06
C TYR A 269 -2.60 -5.56 16.45
N TYR A 270 -3.14 -6.02 15.32
CA TYR A 270 -2.57 -7.13 14.56
C TYR A 270 -1.09 -6.89 14.22
N PHE A 271 -0.78 -5.73 13.64
CA PHE A 271 0.59 -5.36 13.27
C PHE A 271 1.56 -5.43 14.45
N ILE A 272 1.18 -4.89 15.60
CA ILE A 272 2.00 -4.89 16.82
C ILE A 272 2.20 -6.30 17.35
N SER A 273 1.16 -7.13 17.33
CA SER A 273 1.24 -8.50 17.82
C SER A 273 2.18 -9.41 17.01
N LYS A 274 2.36 -9.09 15.73
CA LYS A 274 3.20 -9.86 14.81
C LYS A 274 4.65 -9.36 14.73
N ASN A 275 4.96 -8.20 15.31
CA ASN A 275 6.28 -7.58 15.16
C ASN A 275 6.99 -7.39 16.49
N GLN A 276 8.06 -8.16 16.73
CA GLN A 276 8.94 -7.98 17.87
C GLN A 276 9.59 -6.58 17.83
N GLY A 277 9.72 -5.94 19.00
CA GLY A 277 10.23 -4.57 19.13
C GLY A 277 9.16 -3.49 19.09
N LEU A 278 7.93 -3.79 18.67
CA LEU A 278 6.76 -2.95 18.90
C LEU A 278 6.19 -3.23 20.30
N SER A 279 5.40 -2.29 20.82
CA SER A 279 4.98 -2.35 22.23
C SER A 279 3.49 -2.10 22.39
N PHE A 280 2.78 -3.07 22.94
CA PHE A 280 1.37 -2.94 23.26
C PHE A 280 1.09 -1.75 24.21
N ARG A 281 1.96 -1.50 25.20
CA ARG A 281 1.81 -0.35 26.10
C ARG A 281 1.81 0.99 25.36
N TRP A 282 2.75 1.17 24.43
CA TRP A 282 2.82 2.38 23.61
C TRP A 282 1.65 2.46 22.63
N PHE A 283 1.19 1.34 22.12
CA PHE A 283 0.00 1.26 21.28
C PHE A 283 -1.24 1.77 22.04
N VAL A 284 -1.54 1.22 23.22
CA VAL A 284 -2.69 1.62 24.03
C VAL A 284 -2.64 3.11 24.35
N LEU A 285 -1.49 3.62 24.78
CA LEU A 285 -1.32 5.05 25.04
C LEU A 285 -1.59 5.89 23.78
N SER A 286 -1.09 5.45 22.63
CA SER A 286 -1.34 6.12 21.36
C SER A 286 -2.82 6.11 20.98
N GLN A 287 -3.53 5.00 21.23
CA GLN A 287 -4.96 4.88 20.97
C GLN A 287 -5.79 5.82 21.86
N ILE A 288 -5.44 5.94 23.13
CA ILE A 288 -6.10 6.88 24.04
C ILE A 288 -5.94 8.32 23.54
N ILE A 289 -4.73 8.73 23.18
CA ILE A 289 -4.45 10.09 22.68
C ILE A 289 -5.21 10.34 21.37
N ARG A 290 -5.23 9.40 20.44
CA ARG A 290 -6.00 9.53 19.20
C ARG A 290 -7.50 9.61 19.44
N SER A 291 -8.02 8.82 20.38
CA SER A 291 -9.42 8.87 20.78
C SER A 291 -9.80 10.25 21.35
N LEU A 292 -8.96 10.80 22.23
CA LEU A 292 -9.15 12.15 22.79
C LEU A 292 -9.13 13.22 21.69
N TYR A 293 -8.21 13.08 20.71
CA TYR A 293 -8.14 14.01 19.59
C TYR A 293 -9.38 13.90 18.69
N ALA A 294 -9.84 12.68 18.36
CA ALA A 294 -11.04 12.46 17.55
C ALA A 294 -12.29 13.06 18.23
N VAL A 295 -12.45 12.83 19.53
CA VAL A 295 -13.53 13.42 20.33
C VAL A 295 -13.47 14.96 20.33
N ARG A 296 -12.26 15.54 20.45
CA ARG A 296 -12.09 17.01 20.41
C ARG A 296 -12.47 17.60 19.06
N LYS A 297 -12.18 16.89 17.96
CA LYS A 297 -12.49 17.32 16.59
C LYS A 297 -13.98 17.17 16.27
N ALA A 298 -14.66 16.20 16.85
CA ALA A 298 -16.07 15.93 16.62
C ALA A 298 -16.95 17.03 17.25
N LYS A 299 -17.46 17.97 16.44
CA LYS A 299 -18.20 19.14 16.92
C LYS A 299 -19.60 18.78 17.46
N VAL A 300 -20.30 17.80 16.89
CA VAL A 300 -21.75 17.55 17.10
C VAL A 300 -22.07 16.25 17.85
N LYS A 301 -21.28 15.20 17.73
CA LYS A 301 -21.57 13.86 18.30
C LYS A 301 -20.55 13.41 19.36
N ARG A 302 -20.03 14.32 20.15
CA ARG A 302 -18.90 14.05 21.08
C ARG A 302 -19.16 12.93 22.08
N LEU A 303 -20.35 12.92 22.71
CA LEU A 303 -20.65 11.93 23.76
C LEU A 303 -20.76 10.51 23.25
N GLY A 304 -21.46 10.30 22.12
CA GLY A 304 -21.58 9.00 21.50
C GLY A 304 -20.24 8.46 21.03
N LEU A 305 -19.47 9.28 20.32
CA LEU A 305 -18.15 8.89 19.80
C LEU A 305 -17.17 8.57 20.96
N SER A 306 -17.14 9.37 22.03
CA SER A 306 -16.26 9.11 23.18
C SER A 306 -16.58 7.78 23.85
N ARG A 307 -17.86 7.45 24.02
CA ARG A 307 -18.30 6.18 24.60
C ARG A 307 -17.87 5.00 23.75
N GLU A 308 -18.05 5.08 22.44
CA GLU A 308 -17.65 3.99 21.52
C GLU A 308 -16.12 3.82 21.43
N LEU A 309 -15.36 4.90 21.41
CA LEU A 309 -13.90 4.83 21.44
C LEU A 309 -13.36 4.29 22.78
N LEU A 310 -14.02 4.60 23.90
CA LEU A 310 -13.69 3.99 25.20
C LEU A 310 -13.94 2.49 25.21
N LYS A 311 -15.11 2.05 24.69
CA LYS A 311 -15.43 0.61 24.54
C LYS A 311 -14.38 -0.09 23.65
N LEU A 312 -14.01 0.52 22.53
CA LEU A 312 -12.98 0.00 21.62
C LEU A 312 -11.64 -0.19 22.32
N ASN A 313 -11.16 0.85 23.04
CA ASN A 313 -9.90 0.79 23.77
C ASN A 313 -9.94 -0.29 24.87
N PHE A 314 -11.04 -0.38 25.62
CA PHE A 314 -11.22 -1.40 26.64
C PHE A 314 -11.23 -2.81 26.04
N LYS A 315 -11.91 -3.02 24.90
CA LYS A 315 -11.93 -4.28 24.19
C LYS A 315 -10.54 -4.71 23.74
N LEU A 316 -9.74 -3.81 23.17
CA LEU A 316 -8.35 -4.09 22.76
C LEU A 316 -7.47 -4.51 23.95
N VAL A 317 -7.59 -3.81 25.08
CA VAL A 317 -6.84 -4.13 26.30
C VAL A 317 -7.26 -5.49 26.85
N ARG A 318 -8.58 -5.72 26.96
CA ARG A 318 -9.10 -7.02 27.44
C ARG A 318 -8.66 -8.16 26.52
N SER A 319 -8.79 -8.01 25.20
CA SER A 319 -8.38 -9.04 24.23
C SER A 319 -6.91 -9.39 24.36
N HIS A 320 -6.04 -8.40 24.57
CA HIS A 320 -4.62 -8.62 24.75
C HIS A 320 -4.32 -9.47 26.00
N PHE A 321 -4.89 -9.09 27.16
CA PHE A 321 -4.66 -9.81 28.43
C PHE A 321 -5.35 -11.16 28.49
N SER A 322 -6.43 -11.36 27.74
CA SER A 322 -7.12 -12.67 27.63
C SER A 322 -6.52 -13.58 26.56
N GLY A 323 -5.42 -13.18 25.89
CA GLY A 323 -4.78 -13.99 24.86
C GLY A 323 -5.62 -14.18 23.59
N VAL A 324 -6.63 -13.33 23.35
CA VAL A 324 -7.46 -13.39 22.13
C VAL A 324 -6.61 -13.05 20.92
N SER A 325 -6.62 -13.94 19.92
CA SER A 325 -5.87 -13.71 18.68
C SER A 325 -6.36 -12.43 17.98
N PRO A 326 -5.46 -11.56 17.49
CA PRO A 326 -5.82 -10.38 16.70
C PRO A 326 -6.69 -10.69 15.47
N ASN A 327 -6.55 -11.87 14.88
CA ASN A 327 -7.38 -12.32 13.75
C ASN A 327 -8.88 -12.39 14.11
N VAL A 328 -9.21 -12.74 15.36
CA VAL A 328 -10.61 -12.76 15.83
C VAL A 328 -11.21 -11.36 15.74
N LEU A 329 -10.47 -10.33 16.16
CA LEU A 329 -10.93 -8.94 16.08
C LEU A 329 -11.04 -8.46 14.62
N LEU A 330 -10.10 -8.87 13.75
CA LEU A 330 -10.19 -8.53 12.34
C LEU A 330 -11.38 -9.18 11.65
N ASN A 331 -11.71 -10.42 12.00
CA ASN A 331 -12.88 -11.12 11.46
C ASN A 331 -14.20 -10.43 11.83
N GLU A 332 -14.27 -9.71 12.96
CA GLU A 332 -15.46 -8.91 13.32
C GLU A 332 -15.72 -7.72 12.37
N LEU A 333 -14.72 -7.33 11.55
CA LEU A 333 -14.92 -6.28 10.54
C LEU A 333 -15.71 -6.75 9.34
N ASN A 334 -15.96 -8.07 9.22
CA ASN A 334 -16.72 -8.67 8.14
C ASN A 334 -18.24 -8.70 8.43
N HIS A 335 -18.63 -8.31 9.64
CA HIS A 335 -20.02 -8.23 10.14
C HIS A 335 -20.35 -6.80 10.56
#